data_eebee37b749118bc39bd3d3f636672f6
#
_entry.id   eebee37b749118bc39bd3d3f636672f6
#
_cell.length_a   1.000
_cell.length_b   1.000
_cell.length_c   1.000
_cell.angle_alpha   90.00
_cell.angle_beta   90.00
_cell.angle_gamma   90.00
#
_symmetry.space_group_name_H-M   'P 1'
#
loop_
_entity.id
_entity.type
_entity.pdbx_description
1 polymer ?
#
loop_
_entity_poly.entity_id
_entity_poly.type
_entity_poly.pdbx_seq_one_letter_code
_entity_poly.pdbx_strand_id
1 'polypeptide(L)' 'MATAAEISRLRRMIDEPSTDTYSDVDLGAFLDASENIDLAAADLWLEKAASLARLVNV' A
#
# COMPACT_ATOMS: atom_id res chain seq x y z
N MET A 1 -1.35 16.02 3.58
CA MET A 1 -2.34 15.30 2.76
C MET A 1 -1.67 14.70 1.53
N ALA A 2 -1.92 13.42 1.27
CA ALA A 2 -1.27 12.75 0.15
C ALA A 2 -1.75 13.28 -1.19
N THR A 3 -0.83 13.43 -2.14
CA THR A 3 -1.16 13.90 -3.50
C THR A 3 -1.43 12.70 -4.41
N ALA A 4 -2.08 12.95 -5.55
CA ALA A 4 -2.32 11.91 -6.55
C ALA A 4 -0.99 11.31 -7.06
N ALA A 5 0.05 12.13 -7.20
CA ALA A 5 1.37 11.65 -7.63
C ALA A 5 1.99 10.70 -6.59
N GLU A 6 1.84 11.01 -5.31
CA GLU A 6 2.34 10.16 -4.23
C GLU A 6 1.59 8.83 -4.18
N ILE A 7 0.27 8.86 -4.36
CA ILE A 7 -0.55 7.65 -4.40
C ILE A 7 -0.14 6.76 -5.57
N SER A 8 0.05 7.35 -6.76
CA SER A 8 0.49 6.61 -7.94
C SER A 8 1.87 5.99 -7.73
N ARG A 9 2.77 6.72 -7.09
CA ARG A 9 4.12 6.19 -6.78
C ARG A 9 4.03 5.03 -5.79
N LEU A 10 3.20 5.16 -4.75
CA LEU A 10 3.01 4.09 -3.78
C LEU A 10 2.46 2.83 -4.44
N ARG A 11 1.50 2.96 -5.37
CA ARG A 11 0.96 1.82 -6.10
C ARG A 11 2.05 1.06 -6.85
N ARG A 12 2.98 1.77 -7.47
CA ARG A 12 4.10 1.13 -8.18
C ARG A 12 5.06 0.45 -7.21
N MET A 13 5.28 1.04 -6.05
CA MET A 13 6.18 0.48 -5.03
C MET A 13 5.65 -0.82 -4.44
N ILE A 14 4.33 -0.95 -4.32
CA ILE A 14 3.70 -2.15 -3.75
C ILE A 14 3.14 -3.09 -4.81
N ASP A 15 3.36 -2.80 -6.08
CA ASP A 15 2.90 -3.62 -7.21
C ASP A 15 1.38 -3.82 -7.20
N GLU A 16 0.64 -2.75 -6.95
CA GLU A 16 -0.83 -2.74 -6.97
C GLU A 16 -1.33 -1.61 -7.86
N PRO A 17 -1.25 -1.77 -9.20
CA PRO A 17 -1.61 -0.70 -10.13
C PRO A 17 -3.10 -0.39 -10.19
N SER A 18 -3.96 -1.33 -9.79
CA SER A 18 -5.41 -1.15 -9.81
C SER A 18 -5.95 -0.77 -8.44
N THR A 19 -7.23 -0.38 -8.39
CA THR A 19 -7.91 -0.04 -7.14
C THR A 19 -8.61 -1.25 -6.51
N ASP A 20 -8.38 -2.46 -7.02
CA ASP A 20 -9.09 -3.67 -6.58
C ASP A 20 -8.78 -4.05 -5.14
N THR A 21 -7.51 -4.00 -4.75
CA THR A 21 -7.09 -4.37 -3.39
C THR A 21 -7.06 -3.15 -2.47
N TYR A 22 -6.51 -2.04 -2.96
CA TYR A 22 -6.40 -0.79 -2.20
C TYR A 22 -6.95 0.36 -3.02
N SER A 23 -7.92 1.07 -2.45
CA SER A 23 -8.45 2.28 -3.08
C SER A 23 -7.47 3.44 -2.91
N ASP A 24 -7.65 4.51 -3.69
CA ASP A 24 -6.85 5.73 -3.54
C ASP A 24 -7.01 6.33 -2.15
N VAL A 25 -8.21 6.25 -1.58
CA VAL A 25 -8.48 6.75 -0.23
C VAL A 25 -7.66 5.97 0.81
N ASP A 26 -7.60 4.64 0.67
CA ASP A 26 -6.82 3.79 1.57
C ASP A 26 -5.34 4.11 1.50
N LEU A 27 -4.78 4.21 0.28
CA LEU A 27 -3.38 4.53 0.11
C LEU A 27 -3.05 5.94 0.60
N GLY A 28 -3.94 6.89 0.37
CA GLY A 28 -3.79 8.25 0.89
C GLY A 28 -3.73 8.26 2.41
N ALA A 29 -4.57 7.47 3.07
CA ALA A 29 -4.57 7.36 4.53
C ALA A 29 -3.27 6.75 5.05
N PHE A 30 -2.73 5.73 4.38
CA PHE A 30 -1.43 5.16 4.72
C PHE A 30 -0.31 6.20 4.62
N LEU A 31 -0.31 6.98 3.54
CA LEU A 31 0.69 8.03 3.34
C LEU A 31 0.59 9.10 4.41
N ASP A 32 -0.61 9.53 4.75
CA ASP A 32 -0.83 10.55 5.76
C ASP A 32 -0.43 10.07 7.16
N ALA A 33 -0.57 8.79 7.45
CA ALA A 33 -0.22 8.19 8.73
C ALA A 33 1.28 7.87 8.86
N SER A 34 2.00 7.79 7.74
CA SER A 34 3.42 7.42 7.72
C SER A 34 4.31 8.65 7.63
N GLU A 35 5.55 8.54 8.13
CA GLU A 35 6.51 9.63 8.06
C GLU A 35 6.98 9.89 6.63
N ASN A 36 7.03 8.84 5.81
CA ASN A 36 7.41 8.96 4.40
C ASN A 36 6.84 7.80 3.59
N ILE A 37 6.96 7.93 2.26
CA ILE A 37 6.40 6.95 1.34
C ILE A 37 7.09 5.58 1.44
N ASP A 38 8.37 5.55 1.76
CA ASP A 38 9.11 4.28 1.89
C ASP A 38 8.57 3.46 3.06
N LEU A 39 8.26 4.10 4.18
CA LEU A 39 7.66 3.42 5.34
C LEU A 39 6.25 2.95 5.04
N ALA A 40 5.47 3.75 4.33
CA ALA A 40 4.12 3.35 3.91
C ALA A 40 4.19 2.11 3.01
N ALA A 41 5.11 2.07 2.06
CA ALA A 41 5.30 0.93 1.17
C ALA A 41 5.72 -0.32 1.94
N ALA A 42 6.62 -0.18 2.91
CA ALA A 42 7.08 -1.29 3.74
C ALA A 42 5.93 -1.91 4.53
N ASP A 43 5.09 -1.08 5.14
CA ASP A 43 3.93 -1.54 5.90
C ASP A 43 2.93 -2.29 5.00
N LEU A 44 2.69 -1.78 3.81
CA LEU A 44 1.78 -2.43 2.86
C LEU A 44 2.34 -3.76 2.35
N TRP A 45 3.65 -3.85 2.11
CA TRP A 45 4.28 -5.12 1.74
C TRP A 45 4.15 -6.15 2.86
N LEU A 46 4.27 -5.75 4.11
CA LEU A 46 4.06 -6.64 5.24
C LEU A 46 2.62 -7.17 5.28
N GLU A 47 1.64 -6.32 5.02
CA GLU A 47 0.25 -6.76 4.95
C GLU A 47 0.02 -7.75 3.81
N LYS A 48 0.58 -7.47 2.63
CA LYS A 48 0.47 -8.36 1.47
C LYS A 48 1.11 -9.71 1.77
N ALA A 49 2.28 -9.71 2.38
CA ALA A 49 3.00 -10.93 2.73
C ALA A 49 2.19 -11.77 3.74
N ALA A 50 1.60 -11.13 4.73
CA ALA A 50 0.77 -11.81 5.72
C ALA A 50 -0.48 -12.43 5.08
N SER A 51 -1.11 -11.72 4.14
CA SER A 51 -2.27 -12.23 3.42
C SER A 51 -1.92 -13.46 2.57
N LEU A 52 -0.78 -13.41 1.87
CA LEU A 52 -0.31 -14.54 1.06
C LEU A 52 0.04 -15.74 1.94
N ALA A 53 0.67 -15.50 3.08
CA ALA A 53 1.02 -16.58 4.01
C ALA A 53 -0.23 -17.28 4.52
N ARG A 54 -1.29 -16.54 4.81
CA ARG A 54 -2.56 -17.12 5.26
C ARG A 54 -3.20 -18.00 4.18
N LEU A 55 -3.09 -17.60 2.92
CA LEU A 55 -3.62 -18.38 1.80
C LEU A 55 -2.86 -19.69 1.62
N VAL A 56 -1.55 -19.68 1.88
CA VAL A 56 -0.70 -20.87 1.71
C VAL A 56 -0.87 -21.85 2.87
N ASN A 57 -1.17 -21.37 4.06
CA ASN A 57 -1.23 -22.18 5.28
C ASN A 57 -2.64 -22.70 5.62
N VAL A 58 -3.55 -22.66 4.70
CA VAL A 58 -4.91 -23.19 4.89
C VAL A 58 -4.93 -24.70 4.79
#